data_a864846c791bc7f585d57dd452e7da41
#
_entry.id   a864846c791bc7f585d57dd452e7da41
#
_cell.length_a   1.000
_cell.length_b   1.000
_cell.length_c   1.000
_cell.angle_alpha   90.00
_cell.angle_beta   90.00
_cell.angle_gamma   90.00
#
_symmetry.space_group_name_H-M   'P 1'
#
loop_
_entity.id
_entity.type
_entity.pdbx_description
1 polymer ?
#
loop_
_entity_poly.entity_id
_entity_poly.type
_entity_poly.pdbx_seq_one_letter_code
_entity_poly.pdbx_strand_id
1 'polypeptide(L)'
;MRHSLGTIAWRGLKGRRRDTAMMLCVLAAVFALLTAVLCYQQSGSRAMEVQRQDLYGAWQLARYDLTAADADAFVQQTAPAAVGRAAQYAILVNDKDLAFGALGTVDEGYLSCGQLQLLSGRLPGTAGEAALTTSVLDSIGASYELGQTVTLQAVHG
;
A
#
# COMPACT_ATOMS: atom_id res chain seq x y z
N MET A 1 5.51 -56.79 37.26
CA MET A 1 5.20 -55.39 37.63
C MET A 1 5.85 -54.47 36.60
N ARG A 2 5.09 -53.98 35.66
CA ARG A 2 5.58 -53.01 34.63
C ARG A 2 5.52 -51.61 35.23
N HIS A 3 6.59 -51.16 35.86
CA HIS A 3 6.70 -49.74 36.17
C HIS A 3 6.84 -48.97 34.84
N SER A 4 5.83 -48.20 34.48
CA SER A 4 5.90 -47.41 33.27
C SER A 4 7.06 -46.40 33.38
N LEU A 5 7.85 -46.24 32.32
CA LEU A 5 8.96 -45.30 32.25
C LEU A 5 8.54 -43.87 32.71
N GLY A 6 7.28 -43.52 32.53
CA GLY A 6 6.69 -42.26 33.00
C GLY A 6 6.69 -42.11 34.54
N THR A 7 6.47 -43.20 35.31
CA THR A 7 6.47 -43.13 36.79
C THR A 7 7.89 -42.95 37.35
N ILE A 8 8.90 -43.48 36.67
CA ILE A 8 10.31 -43.33 37.08
C ILE A 8 10.77 -41.91 36.77
N ALA A 9 10.44 -41.39 35.57
CA ALA A 9 10.73 -40.01 35.16
C ALA A 9 10.07 -39.00 36.11
N TRP A 10 8.79 -39.21 36.48
CA TRP A 10 8.06 -38.34 37.40
C TRP A 10 8.66 -38.29 38.80
N ARG A 11 9.13 -39.43 39.33
CA ARG A 11 9.83 -39.50 40.64
C ARG A 11 11.18 -38.79 40.58
N GLY A 12 11.93 -38.91 39.48
CA GLY A 12 13.19 -38.19 39.27
C GLY A 12 13.03 -36.66 39.24
N LEU A 13 12.00 -36.19 38.56
CA LEU A 13 11.63 -34.76 38.52
C LEU A 13 11.26 -34.20 39.90
N LYS A 14 10.53 -34.98 40.68
CA LYS A 14 10.07 -34.57 42.04
C LYS A 14 11.22 -34.50 43.04
N GLY A 15 12.29 -35.31 42.87
CA GLY A 15 13.48 -35.30 43.72
C GLY A 15 14.40 -34.10 43.52
N ARG A 16 14.39 -33.49 42.32
CA ARG A 16 15.22 -32.33 41.95
C ARG A 16 14.37 -31.11 41.59
N ARG A 17 13.43 -30.74 42.45
CA ARG A 17 12.46 -29.65 42.18
C ARG A 17 13.10 -28.34 41.77
N ARG A 18 14.22 -27.96 42.38
CA ARG A 18 14.92 -26.71 42.08
C ARG A 18 15.51 -26.70 40.68
N ASP A 19 16.17 -27.77 40.28
CA ASP A 19 16.79 -27.93 38.97
C ASP A 19 15.72 -27.99 37.86
N THR A 20 14.64 -28.71 38.12
CA THR A 20 13.48 -28.80 37.21
C THR A 20 12.79 -27.47 37.05
N ALA A 21 12.60 -26.69 38.13
CA ALA A 21 12.03 -25.36 38.08
C ALA A 21 12.92 -24.40 37.26
N MET A 22 14.23 -24.42 37.48
CA MET A 22 15.17 -23.63 36.67
C MET A 22 15.10 -23.97 35.18
N MET A 23 15.06 -25.26 34.85
CA MET A 23 14.95 -25.73 33.46
C MET A 23 13.66 -25.28 32.80
N LEU A 24 12.53 -25.35 33.52
CA LEU A 24 11.23 -24.83 33.05
C LEU A 24 11.23 -23.30 32.83
N CYS A 25 11.85 -22.56 33.75
CA CYS A 25 11.99 -21.12 33.60
C CYS A 25 12.81 -20.72 32.37
N VAL A 26 13.94 -21.44 32.15
CA VAL A 26 14.76 -21.18 30.95
C VAL A 26 13.99 -21.51 29.67
N LEU A 27 13.31 -22.67 29.67
CA LEU A 27 12.49 -23.06 28.51
C LEU A 27 11.37 -22.05 28.24
N ALA A 28 10.66 -21.61 29.27
CA ALA A 28 9.60 -20.60 29.15
C ALA A 28 10.16 -19.26 28.64
N ALA A 29 11.33 -18.85 29.12
CA ALA A 29 11.98 -17.63 28.64
C ALA A 29 12.36 -17.72 27.15
N VAL A 30 12.88 -18.86 26.70
CA VAL A 30 13.21 -19.10 25.28
C VAL A 30 11.95 -19.05 24.41
N PHE A 31 10.87 -19.69 24.83
CA PHE A 31 9.60 -19.64 24.09
C PHE A 31 9.00 -18.24 24.06
N ALA A 32 9.08 -17.50 25.18
CA ALA A 32 8.61 -16.11 25.22
C ALA A 32 9.39 -15.21 24.26
N LEU A 33 10.72 -15.35 24.22
CA LEU A 33 11.56 -14.61 23.28
C LEU A 33 11.25 -14.96 21.82
N LEU A 34 11.11 -16.25 21.49
CA LEU A 34 10.74 -16.68 20.15
C LEU A 34 9.39 -16.10 19.73
N THR A 35 8.40 -16.16 20.61
CA THR A 35 7.07 -15.60 20.35
C THR A 35 7.14 -14.08 20.15
N ALA A 36 7.90 -13.37 20.98
CA ALA A 36 8.08 -11.93 20.86
C ALA A 36 8.72 -11.54 19.52
N VAL A 37 9.75 -12.26 19.07
CA VAL A 37 10.40 -12.04 17.78
C VAL A 37 9.44 -12.28 16.62
N LEU A 38 8.68 -13.36 16.64
CA LEU A 38 7.70 -13.68 15.61
C LEU A 38 6.57 -12.62 15.56
N CYS A 39 6.07 -12.19 16.70
CA CYS A 39 5.06 -11.12 16.78
C CYS A 39 5.61 -9.79 16.25
N TYR A 40 6.87 -9.47 16.58
CA TYR A 40 7.51 -8.25 16.10
C TYR A 40 7.67 -8.24 14.57
N GLN A 41 8.15 -9.35 13.99
CA GLN A 41 8.27 -9.49 12.54
C GLN A 41 6.91 -9.37 11.84
N GLN A 42 5.89 -10.02 12.37
CA GLN A 42 4.54 -9.98 11.79
C GLN A 42 3.90 -8.59 11.88
N SER A 43 4.11 -7.90 12.99
CA SER A 43 3.63 -6.52 13.18
C SER A 43 4.34 -5.54 12.26
N GLY A 44 5.67 -5.67 12.11
CA GLY A 44 6.46 -4.84 11.21
C GLY A 44 6.06 -5.01 9.75
N SER A 45 5.85 -6.24 9.29
CA SER A 45 5.42 -6.52 7.91
C SER A 45 4.04 -5.93 7.61
N ARG A 46 3.10 -6.03 8.55
CA ARG A 46 1.76 -5.44 8.41
C ARG A 46 1.79 -3.91 8.39
N ALA A 47 2.59 -3.31 9.27
CA ALA A 47 2.73 -1.85 9.34
C ALA A 47 3.32 -1.30 8.03
N MET A 48 4.35 -1.96 7.48
CA MET A 48 4.93 -1.58 6.18
C MET A 48 3.92 -1.74 5.03
N GLU A 49 3.11 -2.79 5.03
CA GLU A 49 2.11 -3.00 3.99
C GLU A 49 1.02 -1.94 4.05
N VAL A 50 0.50 -1.60 5.23
CA VAL A 50 -0.47 -0.52 5.41
C VAL A 50 0.13 0.82 4.95
N GLN A 51 1.35 1.14 5.38
CA GLN A 51 2.02 2.37 4.99
C GLN A 51 2.27 2.43 3.47
N ARG A 52 2.62 1.31 2.85
CA ARG A 52 2.79 1.24 1.39
C ARG A 52 1.46 1.48 0.67
N GLN A 53 0.37 0.89 1.15
CA GLN A 53 -0.95 1.09 0.59
C GLN A 53 -1.44 2.52 0.75
N ASP A 54 -1.18 3.16 1.89
CA ASP A 54 -1.55 4.56 2.15
C ASP A 54 -0.76 5.55 1.25
N LEU A 55 0.51 5.25 0.97
CA LEU A 55 1.37 6.13 0.17
C LEU A 55 1.23 5.90 -1.35
N TYR A 56 1.07 4.66 -1.76
CA TYR A 56 1.15 4.27 -3.17
C TYR A 56 -0.13 3.64 -3.70
N GLY A 57 -1.14 3.42 -2.86
CA GLY A 57 -2.35 2.70 -3.21
C GLY A 57 -2.22 1.18 -3.09
N ALA A 58 -3.34 0.48 -3.30
CA ALA A 58 -3.46 -0.98 -3.17
C ALA A 58 -2.97 -1.77 -4.41
N TRP A 59 -2.07 -1.18 -5.20
CA TRP A 59 -1.53 -1.80 -6.40
C TRP A 59 -0.63 -2.99 -6.05
N GLN A 60 -0.84 -4.11 -6.72
CA GLN A 60 0.06 -5.27 -6.67
C GLN A 60 1.07 -5.24 -7.81
N LEU A 61 0.63 -4.72 -8.97
CA LEU A 61 1.47 -4.60 -10.16
C LEU A 61 1.06 -3.34 -10.93
N ALA A 62 2.04 -2.57 -11.39
CA ALA A 62 1.86 -1.46 -12.30
C ALA A 62 2.75 -1.64 -13.51
N ARG A 63 2.25 -1.31 -14.70
CA ARG A 63 3.02 -1.30 -15.93
C ARG A 63 2.78 0.00 -16.66
N TYR A 64 3.85 0.59 -17.14
CA TYR A 64 3.87 1.89 -17.79
C TYR A 64 4.20 1.74 -19.28
N ASP A 65 3.97 2.78 -20.05
CA ASP A 65 4.33 2.91 -21.46
C ASP A 65 3.74 1.80 -22.34
N LEU A 66 2.48 1.45 -22.08
CA LEU A 66 1.75 0.50 -22.89
C LEU A 66 0.87 1.21 -23.92
N THR A 67 0.80 0.64 -25.12
CA THR A 67 -0.28 0.99 -26.04
C THR A 67 -1.61 0.41 -25.51
N ALA A 68 -2.74 0.91 -25.99
CA ALA A 68 -4.05 0.42 -25.59
C ALA A 68 -4.20 -1.10 -25.88
N ALA A 69 -3.66 -1.57 -27.01
CA ALA A 69 -3.70 -2.99 -27.39
C ALA A 69 -2.84 -3.86 -26.47
N ASP A 70 -1.64 -3.38 -26.10
CA ASP A 70 -0.75 -4.08 -25.17
C ASP A 70 -1.33 -4.14 -23.76
N ALA A 71 -2.01 -3.07 -23.33
CA ALA A 71 -2.71 -3.03 -22.05
C ALA A 71 -3.84 -4.06 -22.00
N ASP A 72 -4.64 -4.18 -23.07
CA ASP A 72 -5.69 -5.18 -23.15
C ASP A 72 -5.13 -6.60 -23.17
N ALA A 73 -4.07 -6.86 -23.93
CA ALA A 73 -3.38 -8.14 -23.94
C ALA A 73 -2.80 -8.50 -22.57
N PHE A 74 -2.22 -7.53 -21.87
CA PHE A 74 -1.70 -7.73 -20.51
C PHE A 74 -2.79 -8.10 -19.51
N VAL A 75 -3.94 -7.42 -19.55
CA VAL A 75 -5.09 -7.73 -18.70
C VAL A 75 -5.62 -9.12 -18.97
N GLN A 76 -5.74 -9.52 -20.24
CA GLN A 76 -6.19 -10.86 -20.62
C GLN A 76 -5.22 -11.94 -20.14
N GLN A 77 -3.91 -11.69 -20.24
CA GLN A 77 -2.88 -12.65 -19.84
C GLN A 77 -2.79 -12.84 -18.33
N THR A 78 -2.95 -11.76 -17.57
CA THR A 78 -2.80 -11.79 -16.10
C THR A 78 -4.10 -12.08 -15.36
N ALA A 79 -5.26 -11.86 -15.99
CA ALA A 79 -6.60 -12.04 -15.43
C ALA A 79 -6.71 -11.50 -13.98
N PRO A 80 -6.36 -10.23 -13.73
CA PRO A 80 -6.33 -9.68 -12.38
C PRO A 80 -7.73 -9.49 -11.82
N ALA A 81 -7.86 -9.50 -10.48
CA ALA A 81 -9.16 -9.32 -9.79
C ALA A 81 -9.71 -7.89 -9.96
N ALA A 82 -8.84 -6.90 -10.10
CA ALA A 82 -9.19 -5.50 -10.36
C ALA A 82 -8.17 -4.87 -11.29
N VAL A 83 -8.61 -3.96 -12.13
CA VAL A 83 -7.78 -3.22 -13.09
C VAL A 83 -8.09 -1.76 -12.97
N GLY A 84 -7.05 -0.93 -12.90
CA GLY A 84 -7.13 0.52 -13.02
C GLY A 84 -6.29 0.98 -14.20
N ARG A 85 -6.81 1.90 -14.97
CA ARG A 85 -6.13 2.49 -16.13
C ARG A 85 -5.99 3.99 -15.98
N ALA A 86 -4.83 4.48 -16.36
CA ALA A 86 -4.55 5.90 -16.47
C ALA A 86 -3.89 6.17 -17.82
N ALA A 87 -4.27 7.27 -18.45
CA ALA A 87 -3.61 7.76 -19.66
C ALA A 87 -3.12 9.19 -19.41
N GLN A 88 -1.82 9.40 -19.60
CA GLN A 88 -1.20 10.71 -19.50
C GLN A 88 -1.11 11.32 -20.90
N TYR A 89 -1.53 12.57 -21.03
CA TYR A 89 -1.51 13.30 -22.31
C TYR A 89 -0.46 14.39 -22.35
N ALA A 90 -0.18 15.00 -21.20
CA ALA A 90 0.75 16.11 -21.12
C ALA A 90 1.36 16.23 -19.72
N ILE A 91 2.45 16.96 -19.64
CA ILE A 91 3.10 17.35 -18.41
C ILE A 91 2.79 18.82 -18.14
N LEU A 92 2.33 19.13 -16.93
CA LEU A 92 2.09 20.49 -16.49
C LEU A 92 3.42 21.13 -16.09
N VAL A 93 3.71 22.29 -16.66
CA VAL A 93 4.94 23.05 -16.40
C VAL A 93 4.61 24.45 -15.89
N ASN A 94 5.51 24.99 -15.08
CA ASN A 94 5.43 26.38 -14.64
C ASN A 94 6.16 27.33 -15.62
N ASP A 95 6.16 28.61 -15.33
CA ASP A 95 6.81 29.65 -16.14
C ASP A 95 8.34 29.45 -16.31
N LYS A 96 8.93 28.54 -15.59
CA LYS A 96 10.35 28.18 -15.66
C LYS A 96 10.58 26.81 -16.31
N ASP A 97 9.58 26.28 -17.01
CA ASP A 97 9.58 24.93 -17.62
C ASP A 97 9.84 23.79 -16.61
N LEU A 98 9.57 24.02 -15.31
CA LEU A 98 9.68 22.97 -14.32
C LEU A 98 8.36 22.21 -14.22
N ALA A 99 8.43 20.88 -14.36
CA ALA A 99 7.29 20.01 -14.23
C ALA A 99 6.76 20.01 -12.78
N PHE A 100 5.45 20.16 -12.61
CA PHE A 100 4.78 20.11 -11.31
C PHE A 100 3.54 19.20 -11.28
N GLY A 101 3.17 18.62 -12.40
CA GLY A 101 2.03 17.72 -12.49
C GLY A 101 1.93 17.04 -13.85
N ALA A 102 0.95 16.15 -13.96
CA ALA A 102 0.60 15.48 -15.20
C ALA A 102 -0.90 15.70 -15.48
N LEU A 103 -1.24 15.88 -16.76
CA LEU A 103 -2.60 15.93 -17.23
C LEU A 103 -2.96 14.62 -17.92
N GLY A 104 -4.06 14.03 -17.53
CA GLY A 104 -4.47 12.74 -18.06
C GLY A 104 -5.90 12.37 -17.67
N THR A 105 -6.28 11.15 -18.00
CA THR A 105 -7.54 10.54 -17.57
C THR A 105 -7.27 9.29 -16.74
N VAL A 106 -8.17 9.01 -15.83
CA VAL A 106 -8.16 7.83 -14.98
C VAL A 106 -9.54 7.19 -14.98
N ASP A 107 -9.59 5.89 -14.86
CA ASP A 107 -10.85 5.16 -14.69
C ASP A 107 -11.20 4.93 -13.20
N GLU A 108 -12.40 4.42 -12.93
CA GLU A 108 -12.85 4.11 -11.58
C GLU A 108 -11.96 3.07 -10.88
N GLY A 109 -11.43 2.11 -11.64
CA GLY A 109 -10.49 1.11 -11.12
C GLY A 109 -9.21 1.76 -10.61
N TYR A 110 -8.68 2.73 -11.34
CA TYR A 110 -7.51 3.51 -10.91
C TYR A 110 -7.80 4.29 -9.63
N LEU A 111 -8.93 4.98 -9.56
CA LEU A 111 -9.32 5.74 -8.38
C LEU A 111 -9.44 4.85 -7.14
N SER A 112 -10.10 3.69 -7.29
CA SER A 112 -10.31 2.77 -6.18
C SER A 112 -9.01 2.10 -5.70
N CYS A 113 -8.17 1.62 -6.62
CA CYS A 113 -6.88 1.01 -6.28
C CYS A 113 -5.88 2.04 -5.76
N GLY A 114 -5.91 3.27 -6.28
CA GLY A 114 -5.05 4.38 -5.82
C GLY A 114 -5.49 4.99 -4.50
N GLN A 115 -6.66 4.57 -3.96
CA GLN A 115 -7.27 5.17 -2.77
C GLN A 115 -7.43 6.69 -2.87
N LEU A 116 -7.61 7.18 -4.11
CA LEU A 116 -7.80 8.60 -4.36
C LEU A 116 -9.18 9.03 -3.89
N GLN A 117 -9.22 10.03 -3.04
CA GLN A 117 -10.46 10.57 -2.50
C GLN A 117 -10.70 11.98 -3.04
N LEU A 118 -11.94 12.21 -3.47
CA LEU A 118 -12.38 13.54 -3.85
C LEU A 118 -12.62 14.35 -2.57
N LEU A 119 -11.85 15.42 -2.39
CA LEU A 119 -11.97 16.28 -1.21
C LEU A 119 -13.21 17.18 -1.31
N SER A 120 -13.56 17.63 -2.52
CA SER A 120 -14.68 18.53 -2.76
C SER A 120 -15.15 18.43 -4.21
N GLY A 121 -16.44 18.67 -4.46
CA GLY A 121 -17.02 18.71 -5.80
C GLY A 121 -17.33 17.32 -6.36
N ARG A 122 -17.16 17.15 -7.67
CA ARG A 122 -17.39 15.91 -8.43
C ARG A 122 -16.26 15.68 -9.44
N LEU A 123 -16.13 14.47 -9.93
CA LEU A 123 -15.24 14.17 -11.04
C LEU A 123 -15.71 14.89 -12.33
N PRO A 124 -14.78 15.24 -13.22
CA PRO A 124 -15.09 15.86 -14.51
C PRO A 124 -16.03 14.96 -15.31
N GLY A 125 -17.09 15.56 -15.85
CA GLY A 125 -18.07 14.84 -16.68
C GLY A 125 -18.19 15.41 -18.10
N THR A 126 -17.66 16.60 -18.33
CA THR A 126 -17.72 17.30 -19.63
C THR A 126 -16.37 17.87 -20.03
N ALA A 127 -16.21 18.10 -21.33
CA ALA A 127 -14.99 18.73 -21.85
C ALA A 127 -14.80 20.15 -21.25
N GLY A 128 -13.58 20.47 -20.87
CA GLY A 128 -13.22 21.71 -20.20
C GLY A 128 -13.30 21.67 -18.67
N GLU A 129 -13.78 20.58 -18.08
CA GLU A 129 -13.71 20.36 -16.64
C GLU A 129 -12.46 19.55 -16.28
N ALA A 130 -11.85 19.87 -15.15
CA ALA A 130 -10.73 19.12 -14.60
C ALA A 130 -10.86 18.98 -13.07
N ALA A 131 -10.45 17.85 -12.54
CA ALA A 131 -10.19 17.69 -11.13
C ALA A 131 -8.69 17.90 -10.89
N LEU A 132 -8.35 18.80 -9.98
CA LEU A 132 -6.98 19.16 -9.68
C LEU A 132 -6.63 18.70 -8.26
N THR A 133 -5.40 18.24 -8.08
CA THR A 133 -4.88 17.97 -6.75
C THR A 133 -4.55 19.28 -6.04
N THR A 134 -4.55 19.25 -4.70
CA THR A 134 -4.18 20.42 -3.89
C THR A 134 -2.77 20.90 -4.21
N SER A 135 -1.83 19.99 -4.46
CA SER A 135 -0.45 20.34 -4.85
C SER A 135 -0.36 21.09 -6.18
N VAL A 136 -1.23 20.79 -7.14
CA VAL A 136 -1.30 21.52 -8.39
C VAL A 136 -1.88 22.92 -8.16
N LEU A 137 -2.96 23.04 -7.37
CA LEU A 137 -3.55 24.32 -7.00
C LEU A 137 -2.54 25.22 -6.27
N ASP A 138 -1.80 24.67 -5.31
CA ASP A 138 -0.73 25.39 -4.60
C ASP A 138 0.37 25.86 -5.56
N SER A 139 0.77 25.01 -6.51
CA SER A 139 1.83 25.32 -7.46
C SER A 139 1.49 26.46 -8.41
N ILE A 140 0.20 26.63 -8.73
CA ILE A 140 -0.30 27.74 -9.58
C ILE A 140 -0.83 28.91 -8.76
N GLY A 141 -0.83 28.83 -7.43
CA GLY A 141 -1.36 29.88 -6.55
C GLY A 141 -2.87 30.10 -6.67
N ALA A 142 -3.63 29.08 -7.07
CA ALA A 142 -5.08 29.14 -7.19
C ALA A 142 -5.78 28.84 -5.86
N SER A 143 -6.99 29.38 -5.68
CA SER A 143 -7.85 29.06 -4.53
C SER A 143 -8.41 27.64 -4.66
N TYR A 144 -8.94 27.11 -3.53
CA TYR A 144 -9.60 25.78 -3.53
C TYR A 144 -11.11 25.86 -3.83
N GLU A 145 -11.55 26.92 -4.50
CA GLU A 145 -12.96 27.12 -4.84
C GLU A 145 -13.37 26.29 -6.06
N LEU A 146 -14.54 25.66 -5.97
CA LEU A 146 -15.08 24.88 -7.07
C LEU A 146 -15.64 25.81 -8.17
N GLY A 147 -15.48 25.39 -9.41
CA GLY A 147 -16.03 26.11 -10.58
C GLY A 147 -15.19 27.31 -11.04
N GLN A 148 -14.03 27.54 -10.43
CA GLN A 148 -13.11 28.55 -10.92
C GLN A 148 -12.47 28.14 -12.26
N THR A 149 -12.12 29.10 -13.08
CA THR A 149 -11.35 28.89 -14.30
C THR A 149 -9.86 29.01 -13.98
N VAL A 150 -9.09 28.02 -14.35
CA VAL A 150 -7.63 28.00 -14.19
C VAL A 150 -6.95 27.83 -15.53
N THR A 151 -5.83 28.53 -15.73
CA THR A 151 -5.00 28.39 -16.94
C THR A 151 -3.80 27.52 -16.58
N LEU A 152 -3.59 26.45 -17.34
CA LEU A 152 -2.49 25.52 -17.14
C LEU A 152 -1.60 25.52 -18.39
N GLN A 153 -0.31 25.59 -18.21
CA GLN A 153 0.67 25.35 -19.27
C GLN A 153 1.01 23.87 -19.32
N ALA A 154 0.87 23.28 -20.48
CA ALA A 154 1.12 21.86 -20.68
C ALA A 154 2.03 21.63 -21.88
N VAL A 155 2.97 20.73 -21.71
CA VAL A 155 3.88 20.28 -22.76
C VAL A 155 3.53 18.82 -23.10
N HIS A 156 3.32 18.57 -24.39
CA HIS A 156 3.17 17.20 -24.87
C HIS A 156 4.49 16.46 -24.74
N GLY A 157 4.44 15.28 -24.13
CA GLY A 157 5.56 14.36 -24.05
C GLY A 157 5.63 13.44 -25.25
#